data_5494d612f00b1adbee6c14cc80145184
#
_entry.id   5494d612f00b1adbee6c14cc80145184
#
_cell.length_a   1.000
_cell.length_b   1.000
_cell.length_c   1.000
_cell.angle_alpha   90.00
_cell.angle_beta   90.00
_cell.angle_gamma   90.00
#
_symmetry.space_group_name_H-M   'P 1'
#
loop_
_entity.id
_entity.type
_entity.pdbx_description
1 polymer ?
#
loop_
_entity_poly.entity_id
_entity_poly.type
_entity_poly.pdbx_seq_one_letter_code
_entity_poly.pdbx_strand_id
1 'polypeptide(L)'
;MKNNIFINKYVMACAIAIVITLVGIICMSTLPIEQYPNIAPPTVRVSTSYTGADANTIMKSVVQPLEENINGVPGMTYITSSASSSGEVSIQVYFEQGTDPDLAAVNVQNRVSRASALLPSEVTKVGIQVMKQQSNILHIGALKSVDGKYDADFIANYIDINVRPRLMRITGVGDVVSLGNTYALRIWLKPDVMAQYGLEPNDVFAAIGGQSFVAATGTLGEQSENAYQYSMEYKGTLKSVEEFNGIVLRSSEGGHLLHLSDVAEVEIGAVSYNFSSNIDGQPGTIYMVFQAPGANATEVNARINKLYEELKPTMPAGLEFEILETSDDFLFAAIHNVVETLVIAIILVILVVYFFLQSFKATVIPSLSIIVSLLGTFAIVSLAGFSLNILTLFALVLAIGTVVDDAIVVVEAVMAKMEGGVTDAREATRQAMSDVSVAVISCTLVFMAVFIPVAFMPGTSGSFFTQFGVTLASSVGLSCVSALTLCPALCAIMMRFSKDGKEKKNLNYYVTKAYTVSYNAILKKYKKSVGGFIKRPWISGALLAGAAVLLIIFMRGLPSGLVPQEDQACSLPRCVLPRVVPCMRHKR
;
A
#
# COMPACT_ATOMS: atom_id res chain seq x y z
N MET A 1 -0.97 -19.26 43.68
CA MET A 1 -2.43 -19.02 43.48
C MET A 1 -3.21 -20.18 44.10
N LYS A 2 -3.72 -20.01 45.34
CA LYS A 2 -4.35 -21.11 46.09
C LYS A 2 -5.72 -21.61 45.59
N ASN A 3 -6.37 -20.92 44.66
CA ASN A 3 -7.63 -21.36 44.02
C ASN A 3 -7.65 -20.93 42.56
N ASN A 4 -7.36 -21.84 41.66
CA ASN A 4 -7.61 -21.54 40.25
C ASN A 4 -9.11 -21.62 40.01
N ILE A 5 -9.76 -20.45 39.98
CA ILE A 5 -11.22 -20.26 39.85
C ILE A 5 -11.74 -20.99 38.58
N PHE A 6 -10.93 -21.02 37.52
CA PHE A 6 -11.31 -21.59 36.23
C PHE A 6 -11.39 -23.13 36.24
N ILE A 7 -10.68 -23.82 37.13
CA ILE A 7 -10.79 -25.30 37.29
C ILE A 7 -12.18 -25.63 37.86
N ASN A 8 -12.68 -24.83 38.79
CA ASN A 8 -13.98 -25.07 39.42
C ASN A 8 -15.14 -24.49 38.57
N LYS A 9 -14.92 -23.36 37.87
CA LYS A 9 -15.90 -22.67 37.03
C LYS A 9 -15.52 -22.79 35.56
N TYR A 10 -15.41 -24.00 35.04
CA TYR A 10 -15.00 -24.26 33.66
C TYR A 10 -15.90 -23.61 32.59
N VAL A 11 -17.19 -23.47 32.88
CA VAL A 11 -18.16 -22.79 31.98
C VAL A 11 -17.75 -21.32 31.76
N MET A 12 -17.26 -20.65 32.80
CA MET A 12 -16.77 -19.28 32.71
C MET A 12 -15.51 -19.17 31.82
N ALA A 13 -14.58 -20.12 31.93
CA ALA A 13 -13.39 -20.15 31.09
C ALA A 13 -13.75 -20.35 29.61
N CYS A 14 -14.65 -21.32 29.31
CA CYS A 14 -15.14 -21.52 27.96
C CYS A 14 -15.91 -20.32 27.41
N ALA A 15 -16.76 -19.67 28.23
CA ALA A 15 -17.48 -18.47 27.81
C ALA A 15 -16.53 -17.31 27.45
N ILE A 16 -15.48 -17.08 28.25
CA ILE A 16 -14.45 -16.07 27.96
C ILE A 16 -13.75 -16.41 26.63
N ALA A 17 -13.34 -17.64 26.42
CA ALA A 17 -12.70 -18.07 25.16
C ALA A 17 -13.61 -17.86 23.95
N ILE A 18 -14.90 -18.20 24.07
CA ILE A 18 -15.88 -17.98 23.00
C ILE A 18 -16.06 -16.49 22.71
N VAL A 19 -16.15 -15.63 23.73
CA VAL A 19 -16.27 -14.19 23.55
C VAL A 19 -15.03 -13.63 22.85
N ILE A 20 -13.82 -13.99 23.26
CA ILE A 20 -12.58 -13.58 22.62
C ILE A 20 -12.58 -13.97 21.14
N THR A 21 -12.96 -15.22 20.85
CA THR A 21 -13.02 -15.73 19.48
C THR A 21 -14.06 -15.00 18.62
N LEU A 22 -15.26 -14.75 19.14
CA LEU A 22 -16.31 -14.03 18.41
C LEU A 22 -15.92 -12.58 18.13
N VAL A 23 -15.40 -11.87 19.13
CA VAL A 23 -14.90 -10.50 18.93
C VAL A 23 -13.77 -10.48 17.91
N GLY A 24 -12.85 -11.45 17.96
CA GLY A 24 -11.76 -11.58 16.99
C GLY A 24 -12.26 -11.79 15.56
N ILE A 25 -13.26 -12.64 15.36
CA ILE A 25 -13.87 -12.89 14.03
C ILE A 25 -14.55 -11.61 13.50
N ILE A 26 -15.29 -10.90 14.34
CA ILE A 26 -15.93 -9.64 13.96
C ILE A 26 -14.87 -8.62 13.56
N CYS A 27 -13.86 -8.44 14.38
CA CYS A 27 -12.77 -7.49 14.09
C CYS A 27 -12.02 -7.88 12.81
N MET A 28 -11.74 -9.18 12.59
CA MET A 28 -11.08 -9.66 11.36
C MET A 28 -11.85 -9.26 10.09
N SER A 29 -13.19 -9.29 10.13
CA SER A 29 -14.02 -8.91 8.97
C SER A 29 -14.09 -7.40 8.73
N THR A 30 -13.73 -6.58 9.70
CA THR A 30 -13.78 -5.10 9.61
C THR A 30 -12.42 -4.45 9.44
N LEU A 31 -11.34 -5.21 9.59
CA LEU A 31 -9.98 -4.69 9.40
C LEU A 31 -9.74 -4.27 7.94
N PRO A 32 -9.14 -3.09 7.71
CA PRO A 32 -8.69 -2.72 6.38
C PRO A 32 -7.59 -3.67 5.92
N ILE A 33 -7.67 -4.06 4.65
CA ILE A 33 -6.70 -4.95 4.02
C ILE A 33 -5.76 -4.11 3.17
N GLU A 34 -4.46 -4.21 3.43
CA GLU A 34 -3.40 -3.47 2.76
C GLU A 34 -2.22 -4.40 2.45
N GLN A 35 -1.42 -4.08 1.45
CA GLN A 35 -0.20 -4.85 1.17
C GLN A 35 0.85 -4.66 2.27
N TYR A 36 1.13 -3.40 2.57
CA TYR A 36 2.05 -2.98 3.62
C TYR A 36 1.39 -1.93 4.51
N PRO A 37 1.85 -1.77 5.75
CA PRO A 37 1.43 -0.65 6.58
C PRO A 37 1.61 0.68 5.84
N ASN A 38 0.76 1.65 6.12
CA ASN A 38 0.92 2.99 5.56
C ASN A 38 2.14 3.68 6.19
N ILE A 39 3.29 3.49 5.56
CA ILE A 39 4.61 3.90 6.05
C ILE A 39 5.24 5.00 5.21
N ALA A 40 4.69 5.28 4.03
CA ALA A 40 5.22 6.33 3.19
C ALA A 40 5.09 7.66 3.93
N PRO A 41 6.21 8.38 4.14
CA PRO A 41 6.14 9.73 4.70
C PRO A 41 5.26 10.58 3.78
N PRO A 42 4.40 11.43 4.34
CA PRO A 42 3.59 12.32 3.53
C PRO A 42 4.46 13.12 2.59
N THR A 43 4.08 13.15 1.33
CA THR A 43 4.81 13.88 0.29
C THR A 43 3.87 14.84 -0.41
N VAL A 44 4.32 16.07 -0.61
CA VAL A 44 3.58 17.08 -1.38
C VAL A 44 4.36 17.35 -2.66
N ARG A 45 3.68 17.21 -3.79
CA ARG A 45 4.23 17.50 -5.11
C ARG A 45 3.78 18.88 -5.57
N VAL A 46 4.76 19.68 -5.97
CA VAL A 46 4.53 20.97 -6.64
C VAL A 46 4.94 20.79 -8.09
N SER A 47 4.04 21.07 -9.02
CA SER A 47 4.28 20.92 -10.45
C SER A 47 3.84 22.17 -11.21
N THR A 48 4.62 22.52 -12.22
CA THR A 48 4.33 23.58 -13.18
C THR A 48 5.07 23.32 -14.49
N SER A 49 4.84 24.13 -15.51
CA SER A 49 5.59 24.05 -16.76
C SER A 49 6.08 25.42 -17.21
N TYR A 50 7.27 25.43 -17.78
CA TYR A 50 7.85 26.60 -18.47
C TYR A 50 8.22 26.19 -19.88
N THR A 51 7.23 26.21 -20.75
CA THR A 51 7.38 25.73 -22.13
C THR A 51 8.39 26.62 -22.90
N GLY A 52 9.33 25.99 -23.59
CA GLY A 52 10.35 26.67 -24.40
C GLY A 52 11.64 27.04 -23.65
N ALA A 53 11.68 26.88 -22.32
CA ALA A 53 12.89 27.10 -21.56
C ALA A 53 13.74 25.81 -21.44
N ASP A 54 15.06 25.96 -21.43
CA ASP A 54 15.97 24.87 -21.14
C ASP A 54 16.01 24.53 -19.65
N ALA A 55 16.44 23.32 -19.31
CA ALA A 55 16.44 22.83 -17.92
C ALA A 55 17.28 23.73 -16.97
N ASN A 56 18.40 24.32 -17.42
CA ASN A 56 19.22 25.18 -16.59
C ASN A 56 18.53 26.52 -16.28
N THR A 57 17.85 27.09 -17.28
CA THR A 57 17.05 28.30 -17.10
C THR A 57 15.90 28.04 -16.13
N ILE A 58 15.20 26.90 -16.28
CA ILE A 58 14.12 26.48 -15.38
C ILE A 58 14.63 26.33 -13.94
N MET A 59 15.75 25.67 -13.76
CA MET A 59 16.35 25.48 -12.43
C MET A 59 16.62 26.80 -11.72
N LYS A 60 17.11 27.81 -12.44
CA LYS A 60 17.46 29.12 -11.85
C LYS A 60 16.24 30.04 -11.67
N SER A 61 15.32 30.06 -12.65
CA SER A 61 14.24 31.04 -12.68
C SER A 61 12.94 30.54 -12.02
N VAL A 62 12.76 29.23 -11.88
CA VAL A 62 11.51 28.65 -11.36
C VAL A 62 11.79 27.79 -10.13
N VAL A 63 12.69 26.81 -10.24
CA VAL A 63 12.93 25.85 -9.17
C VAL A 63 13.55 26.51 -7.95
N GLN A 64 14.64 27.24 -8.14
CA GLN A 64 15.37 27.88 -7.02
C GLN A 64 14.48 28.83 -6.20
N PRO A 65 13.70 29.78 -6.79
CA PRO A 65 12.81 30.63 -6.02
C PRO A 65 11.70 29.86 -5.28
N LEU A 66 11.20 28.78 -5.88
CA LEU A 66 10.22 27.91 -5.22
C LEU A 66 10.84 27.15 -4.04
N GLU A 67 11.99 26.52 -4.22
CA GLU A 67 12.70 25.81 -3.15
C GLU A 67 13.05 26.71 -1.97
N GLU A 68 13.60 27.90 -2.23
CA GLU A 68 13.96 28.89 -1.20
C GLU A 68 12.73 29.29 -0.35
N ASN A 69 11.57 29.42 -0.97
CA ASN A 69 10.34 29.77 -0.26
C ASN A 69 9.69 28.58 0.44
N ILE A 70 9.73 27.38 -0.16
CA ILE A 70 9.18 26.16 0.42
C ILE A 70 10.03 25.68 1.58
N ASN A 71 11.33 25.88 1.53
CA ASN A 71 12.26 25.46 2.58
C ASN A 71 11.83 26.00 3.95
N GLY A 72 11.85 25.14 4.96
CA GLY A 72 11.44 25.45 6.33
C GLY A 72 9.91 25.40 6.55
N VAL A 73 9.17 24.66 5.72
CA VAL A 73 7.78 24.28 6.03
C VAL A 73 7.79 23.36 7.26
N PRO A 74 6.88 23.55 8.23
CA PRO A 74 6.83 22.71 9.44
C PRO A 74 6.69 21.22 9.10
N GLY A 75 7.50 20.40 9.75
CA GLY A 75 7.52 18.94 9.54
C GLY A 75 8.23 18.48 8.25
N MET A 76 8.83 19.39 7.47
CA MET A 76 9.58 19.03 6.28
C MET A 76 10.92 18.38 6.65
N THR A 77 11.25 17.25 6.00
CA THR A 77 12.51 16.52 6.16
C THR A 77 13.52 16.93 5.10
N TYR A 78 13.13 16.84 3.84
CA TYR A 78 13.95 17.25 2.70
C TYR A 78 13.07 17.56 1.47
N ILE A 79 13.71 18.12 0.45
CA ILE A 79 13.09 18.51 -0.82
C ILE A 79 13.91 17.97 -1.97
N THR A 80 13.27 17.51 -3.03
CA THR A 80 13.92 17.12 -4.27
C THR A 80 13.23 17.78 -5.44
N SER A 81 14.00 18.23 -6.41
CA SER A 81 13.46 18.92 -7.58
C SER A 81 14.03 18.36 -8.86
N SER A 82 13.20 18.35 -9.88
CA SER A 82 13.59 17.97 -11.22
C SER A 82 13.03 18.95 -12.24
N ALA A 83 13.84 19.29 -13.24
CA ALA A 83 13.44 20.12 -14.37
C ALA A 83 13.82 19.38 -15.66
N SER A 84 12.88 19.31 -16.60
CA SER A 84 13.08 18.68 -17.90
C SER A 84 13.33 19.73 -18.98
N SER A 85 14.08 19.34 -20.02
CA SER A 85 14.22 20.16 -21.24
C SER A 85 12.93 20.29 -22.06
N SER A 86 11.87 19.54 -21.70
CA SER A 86 10.52 19.71 -22.22
C SER A 86 9.74 20.86 -21.55
N GLY A 87 10.34 21.51 -20.55
CA GLY A 87 9.69 22.59 -19.80
C GLY A 87 9.02 22.16 -18.52
N GLU A 88 8.96 20.88 -18.19
CA GLU A 88 8.30 20.37 -16.99
C GLU A 88 9.13 20.57 -15.72
N VAL A 89 8.46 20.99 -14.64
CA VAL A 89 9.01 21.17 -13.30
C VAL A 89 8.25 20.31 -12.33
N SER A 90 8.97 19.54 -11.53
CA SER A 90 8.41 18.76 -10.43
C SER A 90 9.28 18.90 -9.19
N ILE A 91 8.69 19.38 -8.10
CA ILE A 91 9.32 19.53 -6.79
C ILE A 91 8.56 18.62 -5.83
N GLN A 92 9.29 17.76 -5.12
CA GLN A 92 8.73 16.86 -4.13
C GLN A 92 9.22 17.25 -2.74
N VAL A 93 8.30 17.53 -1.85
CA VAL A 93 8.53 17.93 -0.47
C VAL A 93 8.16 16.76 0.43
N TYR A 94 9.12 16.24 1.17
CA TYR A 94 8.95 15.08 2.06
C TYR A 94 8.82 15.56 3.49
N PHE A 95 7.87 14.95 4.22
CA PHE A 95 7.53 15.31 5.59
C PHE A 95 7.88 14.19 6.57
N GLU A 96 7.95 14.54 7.84
CA GLU A 96 8.08 13.56 8.92
C GLU A 96 6.84 12.66 8.98
N GLN A 97 7.06 11.42 9.38
CA GLN A 97 5.99 10.46 9.55
C GLN A 97 5.02 10.93 10.65
N GLY A 98 3.71 10.83 10.38
CA GLY A 98 2.67 11.34 11.28
C GLY A 98 2.26 12.80 11.03
N THR A 99 2.91 13.50 10.10
CA THR A 99 2.46 14.82 9.64
C THR A 99 1.13 14.66 8.90
N ASP A 100 0.16 15.54 9.18
CA ASP A 100 -1.10 15.59 8.44
C ASP A 100 -0.86 16.03 6.99
N PRO A 101 -1.17 15.18 5.98
CA PRO A 101 -0.93 15.50 4.57
C PRO A 101 -1.72 16.71 4.05
N ASP A 102 -2.90 16.97 4.62
CA ASP A 102 -3.74 18.10 4.21
C ASP A 102 -3.15 19.40 4.72
N LEU A 103 -2.72 19.43 5.97
CA LEU A 103 -2.05 20.59 6.55
C LEU A 103 -0.70 20.86 5.87
N ALA A 104 0.05 19.80 5.55
CA ALA A 104 1.30 19.91 4.81
C ALA A 104 1.08 20.55 3.43
N ALA A 105 0.08 20.08 2.67
CA ALA A 105 -0.24 20.65 1.36
C ALA A 105 -0.66 22.13 1.45
N VAL A 106 -1.48 22.51 2.43
CA VAL A 106 -1.87 23.91 2.68
C VAL A 106 -0.65 24.77 3.01
N ASN A 107 0.26 24.28 3.85
CA ASN A 107 1.48 25.01 4.20
C ASN A 107 2.40 25.21 2.99
N VAL A 108 2.58 24.18 2.17
CA VAL A 108 3.35 24.30 0.90
C VAL A 108 2.65 25.27 -0.05
N GLN A 109 1.32 25.19 -0.24
CA GLN A 109 0.57 26.10 -1.10
C GLN A 109 0.75 27.56 -0.67
N ASN A 110 0.70 27.84 0.63
CA ASN A 110 0.92 29.18 1.17
C ASN A 110 2.34 29.70 0.85
N ARG A 111 3.35 28.83 0.86
CA ARG A 111 4.73 29.19 0.51
C ARG A 111 4.88 29.41 -1.01
N VAL A 112 4.30 28.54 -1.83
CA VAL A 112 4.26 28.67 -3.29
C VAL A 112 3.58 29.95 -3.71
N SER A 113 2.44 30.31 -3.08
CA SER A 113 1.72 31.56 -3.38
C SER A 113 2.58 32.80 -3.12
N ARG A 114 3.44 32.78 -2.11
CA ARG A 114 4.39 33.88 -1.86
C ARG A 114 5.49 33.95 -2.91
N ALA A 115 5.97 32.80 -3.39
CA ALA A 115 6.98 32.71 -4.41
C ALA A 115 6.49 33.15 -5.81
N SER A 116 5.17 33.11 -6.06
CA SER A 116 4.57 33.40 -7.38
C SER A 116 4.96 34.76 -7.96
N ALA A 117 5.18 35.76 -7.11
CA ALA A 117 5.63 37.10 -7.53
C ALA A 117 7.06 37.13 -8.07
N LEU A 118 7.87 36.11 -7.78
CA LEU A 118 9.28 35.99 -8.19
C LEU A 118 9.43 35.19 -9.50
N LEU A 119 8.34 34.58 -9.98
CA LEU A 119 8.38 33.67 -11.11
C LEU A 119 8.10 34.40 -12.45
N PRO A 120 8.58 33.84 -13.57
CA PRO A 120 8.24 34.33 -14.90
C PRO A 120 6.73 34.37 -15.15
N SER A 121 6.29 35.35 -15.92
CA SER A 121 4.87 35.53 -16.24
C SER A 121 4.24 34.32 -16.94
N GLU A 122 5.01 33.62 -17.76
CA GLU A 122 4.60 32.41 -18.48
C GLU A 122 4.25 31.28 -17.50
N VAL A 123 5.07 31.10 -16.46
CA VAL A 123 4.85 30.08 -15.40
C VAL A 123 3.61 30.43 -14.56
N THR A 124 3.44 31.71 -14.22
CA THR A 124 2.29 32.15 -13.42
C THR A 124 0.97 32.08 -14.21
N LYS A 125 1.00 32.28 -15.54
CA LYS A 125 -0.17 32.09 -16.42
C LYS A 125 -0.59 30.61 -16.51
N VAL A 126 0.36 29.68 -16.59
CA VAL A 126 0.07 28.23 -16.58
C VAL A 126 -0.46 27.80 -15.21
N GLY A 127 0.05 28.44 -14.15
CA GLY A 127 -0.28 28.12 -12.77
C GLY A 127 0.65 27.08 -12.17
N ILE A 128 0.65 27.03 -10.83
CA ILE A 128 1.44 26.07 -10.06
C ILE A 128 0.47 25.18 -9.30
N GLN A 129 0.57 23.90 -9.54
CA GLN A 129 -0.26 22.89 -8.86
C GLN A 129 0.48 22.35 -7.65
N VAL A 130 -0.20 22.32 -6.52
CA VAL A 130 0.28 21.70 -5.29
C VAL A 130 -0.66 20.58 -4.92
N MET A 131 -0.16 19.36 -4.92
CA MET A 131 -0.96 18.17 -4.70
C MET A 131 -0.29 17.27 -3.67
N LYS A 132 -1.10 16.58 -2.87
CA LYS A 132 -0.61 15.48 -2.05
C LYS A 132 -0.18 14.35 -2.98
N GLN A 133 1.06 13.90 -2.85
CA GLN A 133 1.50 12.75 -3.62
C GLN A 133 1.05 11.48 -2.93
N GLN A 134 0.22 10.72 -3.60
CA GLN A 134 -0.17 9.39 -3.18
C GLN A 134 0.87 8.39 -3.70
N SER A 135 1.38 7.54 -2.82
CA SER A 135 2.41 6.56 -3.17
C SER A 135 1.81 5.25 -3.70
N ASN A 136 0.58 4.95 -3.31
CA ASN A 136 -0.03 3.66 -3.59
C ASN A 136 -0.89 3.73 -4.85
N ILE A 137 -0.44 3.07 -5.90
CA ILE A 137 -1.23 2.84 -7.10
C ILE A 137 -2.22 1.72 -6.79
N LEU A 138 -3.52 2.01 -6.93
CA LEU A 138 -4.59 1.03 -6.76
C LEU A 138 -4.83 0.23 -8.01
N HIS A 139 -4.77 0.93 -9.15
CA HIS A 139 -5.26 0.42 -10.41
C HIS A 139 -4.55 1.09 -11.58
N ILE A 140 -4.01 0.29 -12.46
CA ILE A 140 -3.51 0.73 -13.76
C ILE A 140 -4.50 0.23 -14.79
N GLY A 141 -5.29 1.15 -15.30
CA GLY A 141 -6.25 0.87 -16.35
C GLY A 141 -5.79 1.42 -17.68
N ALA A 142 -6.34 0.87 -18.74
CA ALA A 142 -6.14 1.33 -20.09
C ALA A 142 -7.48 1.42 -20.82
N LEU A 143 -7.55 2.31 -21.79
CA LEU A 143 -8.63 2.35 -22.75
C LEU A 143 -8.00 2.19 -24.13
N LYS A 144 -8.45 1.18 -24.91
CA LYS A 144 -7.91 0.88 -26.23
C LYS A 144 -8.98 0.91 -27.32
N SER A 145 -8.58 1.21 -28.53
CA SER A 145 -9.42 1.09 -29.73
C SER A 145 -9.21 -0.28 -30.36
N VAL A 146 -10.20 -1.16 -30.26
CA VAL A 146 -10.10 -2.53 -30.80
C VAL A 146 -10.03 -2.52 -32.33
N ASP A 147 -10.74 -1.60 -32.95
CA ASP A 147 -10.82 -1.50 -34.42
C ASP A 147 -9.76 -0.55 -35.02
N GLY A 148 -8.91 0.06 -34.18
CA GLY A 148 -7.96 1.09 -34.60
C GLY A 148 -8.59 2.35 -35.17
N LYS A 149 -9.91 2.56 -34.95
CA LYS A 149 -10.68 3.69 -35.46
C LYS A 149 -10.32 5.00 -34.75
N TYR A 150 -9.99 4.92 -33.49
CA TYR A 150 -9.65 6.08 -32.67
C TYR A 150 -8.15 6.09 -32.39
N ASP A 151 -7.53 7.25 -32.52
CA ASP A 151 -6.13 7.45 -32.17
C ASP A 151 -5.91 7.60 -30.66
N ALA A 152 -4.66 7.54 -30.22
CA ALA A 152 -4.31 7.62 -28.82
C ALA A 152 -4.68 8.97 -28.18
N ASP A 153 -4.62 10.07 -28.98
CA ASP A 153 -4.94 11.41 -28.50
C ASP A 153 -6.45 11.58 -28.25
N PHE A 154 -7.29 11.01 -29.14
CA PHE A 154 -8.75 10.93 -28.91
C PHE A 154 -9.06 10.17 -27.62
N ILE A 155 -8.42 9.01 -27.45
CA ILE A 155 -8.65 8.14 -26.29
C ILE A 155 -8.23 8.87 -25.02
N ALA A 156 -7.08 9.55 -25.01
CA ALA A 156 -6.62 10.34 -23.87
C ALA A 156 -7.60 11.45 -23.51
N ASN A 157 -8.07 12.18 -24.51
CA ASN A 157 -9.06 13.24 -24.32
C ASN A 157 -10.41 12.68 -23.81
N TYR A 158 -10.82 11.53 -24.31
CA TYR A 158 -12.02 10.84 -23.82
C TYR A 158 -11.90 10.44 -22.36
N ILE A 159 -10.72 9.91 -21.95
CA ILE A 159 -10.42 9.58 -20.55
C ILE A 159 -10.54 10.83 -19.68
N ASP A 160 -9.90 11.93 -20.06
CA ASP A 160 -9.86 13.15 -19.24
C ASP A 160 -11.24 13.81 -19.08
N ILE A 161 -12.09 13.73 -20.10
CA ILE A 161 -13.43 14.35 -20.06
C ILE A 161 -14.47 13.44 -19.41
N ASN A 162 -14.46 12.14 -19.72
CA ASN A 162 -15.57 11.24 -19.38
C ASN A 162 -15.24 10.25 -18.25
N VAL A 163 -13.99 9.77 -18.17
CA VAL A 163 -13.59 8.71 -17.23
C VAL A 163 -13.02 9.30 -15.94
N ARG A 164 -12.01 10.16 -16.07
CA ARG A 164 -11.30 10.76 -14.93
C ARG A 164 -12.21 11.46 -13.93
N PRO A 165 -13.17 12.34 -14.34
CA PRO A 165 -14.02 13.01 -13.36
C PRO A 165 -14.96 12.05 -12.62
N ARG A 166 -15.32 10.93 -13.22
CA ARG A 166 -16.15 9.90 -12.57
C ARG A 166 -15.34 9.06 -11.59
N LEU A 167 -14.10 8.69 -11.95
CA LEU A 167 -13.16 8.00 -11.05
C LEU A 167 -12.85 8.87 -9.83
N MET A 168 -12.59 10.15 -10.00
CA MET A 168 -12.31 11.10 -8.91
C MET A 168 -13.46 11.28 -7.92
N ARG A 169 -14.70 10.95 -8.32
CA ARG A 169 -15.88 10.99 -7.43
C ARG A 169 -16.03 9.73 -6.55
N ILE A 170 -15.26 8.69 -6.82
CA ILE A 170 -15.29 7.47 -6.01
C ILE A 170 -14.60 7.77 -4.68
N THR A 171 -15.34 7.60 -3.58
CA THR A 171 -14.78 7.75 -2.24
C THR A 171 -13.63 6.76 -2.05
N GLY A 172 -12.45 7.26 -1.71
CA GLY A 172 -11.23 6.46 -1.54
C GLY A 172 -10.26 6.54 -2.72
N VAL A 173 -10.64 7.17 -3.84
CA VAL A 173 -9.71 7.58 -4.90
C VAL A 173 -9.05 8.90 -4.49
N GLY A 174 -7.73 8.93 -4.50
CA GLY A 174 -6.92 10.11 -4.15
C GLY A 174 -6.58 10.97 -5.35
N ASP A 175 -6.18 10.34 -6.47
CA ASP A 175 -5.87 11.01 -7.73
C ASP A 175 -6.02 10.04 -8.91
N VAL A 176 -6.15 10.60 -10.11
CA VAL A 176 -6.18 9.87 -11.38
C VAL A 176 -5.27 10.59 -12.38
N VAL A 177 -4.22 9.91 -12.82
CA VAL A 177 -3.23 10.44 -13.77
C VAL A 177 -3.35 9.69 -15.09
N SER A 178 -3.66 10.39 -16.17
CA SER A 178 -3.65 9.87 -17.53
C SER A 178 -2.26 10.05 -18.14
N LEU A 179 -1.73 9.01 -18.77
CA LEU A 179 -0.44 9.01 -19.48
C LEU A 179 -0.65 9.21 -20.99
N GLY A 180 -1.56 10.08 -21.35
CA GLY A 180 -1.84 10.43 -22.73
C GLY A 180 -1.80 11.93 -22.97
N ASN A 181 -1.87 12.31 -24.23
CA ASN A 181 -1.89 13.70 -24.64
C ASN A 181 -3.33 14.14 -24.91
N THR A 182 -3.74 15.22 -24.30
CA THR A 182 -5.04 15.86 -24.62
C THR A 182 -4.92 16.72 -25.88
N TYR A 183 -6.05 17.03 -26.50
CA TYR A 183 -6.10 17.91 -27.66
C TYR A 183 -5.71 19.34 -27.33
N ALA A 184 -5.00 19.96 -28.28
CA ALA A 184 -4.71 21.39 -28.28
C ALA A 184 -4.79 21.93 -29.70
N LEU A 185 -5.03 23.21 -29.83
CA LEU A 185 -4.83 23.92 -31.09
C LEU A 185 -3.33 24.17 -31.28
N ARG A 186 -2.77 23.65 -32.38
CA ARG A 186 -1.38 23.84 -32.81
C ARG A 186 -1.33 24.90 -33.88
N ILE A 187 -0.46 25.90 -33.70
CA ILE A 187 -0.21 26.96 -34.64
C ILE A 187 1.25 26.86 -35.09
N TRP A 188 1.44 26.35 -36.29
CA TRP A 188 2.77 26.16 -36.88
C TRP A 188 3.12 27.43 -37.67
N LEU A 189 3.98 28.25 -37.09
CA LEU A 189 4.43 29.49 -37.73
C LEU A 189 5.34 29.17 -38.93
N LYS A 190 5.21 29.93 -40.01
CA LYS A 190 6.06 29.85 -41.20
C LYS A 190 7.07 31.01 -41.18
N PRO A 191 8.31 30.78 -40.64
CA PRO A 191 9.27 31.87 -40.42
C PRO A 191 9.63 32.66 -41.68
N ASP A 192 9.75 31.97 -42.81
CA ASP A 192 10.11 32.59 -44.09
C ASP A 192 9.03 33.56 -44.56
N VAL A 193 7.76 33.21 -44.37
CA VAL A 193 6.63 34.07 -44.71
C VAL A 193 6.50 35.24 -43.74
N MET A 194 6.67 34.97 -42.44
CA MET A 194 6.66 35.99 -41.38
C MET A 194 7.74 37.06 -41.65
N ALA A 195 8.95 36.62 -42.03
CA ALA A 195 10.05 37.54 -42.36
C ALA A 195 9.71 38.46 -43.55
N GLN A 196 8.96 37.96 -44.57
CA GLN A 196 8.51 38.79 -45.70
C GLN A 196 7.57 39.88 -45.28
N TYR A 197 6.73 39.64 -44.25
CA TYR A 197 5.79 40.62 -43.71
C TYR A 197 6.38 41.40 -42.52
N GLY A 198 7.64 41.15 -42.15
CA GLY A 198 8.29 41.82 -41.00
C GLY A 198 7.57 41.56 -39.69
N LEU A 199 7.09 40.30 -39.48
CA LEU A 199 6.41 39.86 -38.26
C LEU A 199 7.36 39.07 -37.38
N GLU A 200 7.27 39.33 -36.09
CA GLU A 200 7.91 38.52 -35.06
C GLU A 200 6.89 37.54 -34.42
N PRO A 201 7.33 36.43 -33.81
CA PRO A 201 6.42 35.52 -33.12
C PRO A 201 5.57 36.21 -32.05
N ASN A 202 6.12 37.24 -31.38
CA ASN A 202 5.42 38.00 -30.35
C ASN A 202 4.22 38.79 -30.93
N ASP A 203 4.29 39.21 -32.19
CA ASP A 203 3.15 39.89 -32.85
C ASP A 203 1.98 38.91 -33.00
N VAL A 204 2.26 37.66 -33.34
CA VAL A 204 1.25 36.62 -33.44
C VAL A 204 0.66 36.29 -32.06
N PHE A 205 1.48 36.18 -31.03
CA PHE A 205 0.99 35.97 -29.66
C PHE A 205 0.11 37.13 -29.18
N ALA A 206 0.50 38.36 -29.45
CA ALA A 206 -0.26 39.53 -29.09
C ALA A 206 -1.62 39.59 -29.82
N ALA A 207 -1.64 39.25 -31.12
CA ALA A 207 -2.86 39.20 -31.92
C ALA A 207 -3.84 38.11 -31.44
N ILE A 208 -3.34 36.93 -31.14
CA ILE A 208 -4.15 35.85 -30.58
C ILE A 208 -4.70 36.26 -29.20
N GLY A 209 -3.86 36.76 -28.30
CA GLY A 209 -4.27 37.24 -26.99
C GLY A 209 -5.29 38.39 -27.03
N GLY A 210 -5.19 39.25 -28.04
CA GLY A 210 -6.09 40.39 -28.24
C GLY A 210 -7.44 40.05 -28.88
N GLN A 211 -7.55 38.91 -29.57
CA GLN A 211 -8.78 38.50 -30.27
C GLN A 211 -9.43 37.22 -29.70
N SER A 212 -8.73 36.50 -28.84
CA SER A 212 -9.25 35.29 -28.18
C SER A 212 -9.19 35.46 -26.66
N PHE A 213 -10.11 36.20 -26.08
CA PHE A 213 -10.21 36.42 -24.64
C PHE A 213 -11.68 36.55 -24.21
N VAL A 214 -11.93 36.40 -22.90
CA VAL A 214 -13.24 36.60 -22.31
C VAL A 214 -13.28 37.99 -21.69
N ALA A 215 -14.23 38.84 -22.12
CA ALA A 215 -14.45 40.16 -21.57
C ALA A 215 -15.85 40.31 -20.98
N ALA A 216 -15.94 41.00 -19.86
CA ALA A 216 -17.21 41.49 -19.35
C ALA A 216 -17.57 42.78 -20.11
N THR A 217 -18.55 42.70 -20.97
CA THR A 217 -18.92 43.79 -21.88
C THR A 217 -19.97 44.76 -21.32
N GLY A 218 -20.55 44.41 -20.14
CA GLY A 218 -21.57 45.22 -19.49
C GLY A 218 -22.92 45.27 -20.25
N THR A 219 -23.69 46.26 -19.93
CA THR A 219 -25.04 46.50 -20.48
C THR A 219 -25.14 47.86 -21.11
N LEU A 220 -25.86 47.96 -22.23
CA LEU A 220 -26.16 49.22 -22.90
C LEU A 220 -27.58 49.69 -22.51
N GLY A 221 -27.75 50.98 -22.17
CA GLY A 221 -29.03 51.53 -21.84
C GLY A 221 -29.35 51.62 -20.34
N GLU A 222 -28.39 51.39 -19.49
CA GLU A 222 -28.55 51.41 -18.01
C GLU A 222 -28.97 52.80 -17.47
N GLN A 223 -28.61 53.88 -18.18
CA GLN A 223 -28.96 55.25 -17.84
C GLN A 223 -29.83 55.94 -18.91
N SER A 224 -30.47 55.18 -19.80
CA SER A 224 -31.34 55.76 -20.85
C SER A 224 -32.77 55.90 -20.34
N GLU A 225 -33.48 56.92 -20.85
CA GLU A 225 -34.89 57.09 -20.57
C GLU A 225 -35.78 56.01 -21.20
N ASN A 226 -35.23 55.15 -22.05
CA ASN A 226 -35.90 54.02 -22.66
C ASN A 226 -35.98 52.83 -21.70
N ALA A 227 -37.12 52.12 -21.72
CA ALA A 227 -37.39 50.96 -20.86
C ALA A 227 -36.59 49.70 -21.21
N TYR A 228 -35.71 49.74 -22.20
CA TYR A 228 -34.97 48.59 -22.70
C TYR A 228 -33.49 48.71 -22.37
N GLN A 229 -32.97 47.66 -21.72
CA GLN A 229 -31.57 47.45 -21.44
C GLN A 229 -31.06 46.28 -22.29
N TYR A 230 -29.96 46.45 -22.99
CA TYR A 230 -29.34 45.41 -23.83
C TYR A 230 -28.09 44.90 -23.16
N SER A 231 -28.05 43.60 -22.86
CA SER A 231 -26.81 42.92 -22.47
C SER A 231 -25.93 42.76 -23.71
N MET A 232 -24.70 43.24 -23.61
CA MET A 232 -23.73 43.05 -24.69
C MET A 232 -23.04 41.71 -24.48
N GLU A 233 -23.02 40.85 -25.50
CA GLU A 233 -22.31 39.58 -25.51
C GLU A 233 -21.11 39.68 -26.43
N TYR A 234 -19.94 39.35 -25.92
CA TYR A 234 -18.71 39.24 -26.70
C TYR A 234 -18.52 37.78 -27.13
N LYS A 235 -18.00 37.56 -28.34
CA LYS A 235 -17.82 36.20 -28.90
C LYS A 235 -16.98 35.28 -28.01
N GLY A 236 -16.13 35.84 -27.15
CA GLY A 236 -15.31 35.12 -26.20
C GLY A 236 -14.07 34.48 -26.83
N THR A 237 -13.64 33.40 -26.23
CA THR A 237 -12.51 32.59 -26.74
C THR A 237 -12.90 31.88 -28.02
N LEU A 238 -12.02 31.92 -29.02
CA LEU A 238 -12.17 31.20 -30.28
C LEU A 238 -12.06 29.70 -30.04
N LYS A 239 -12.88 28.90 -30.74
CA LYS A 239 -13.06 27.47 -30.45
C LYS A 239 -12.77 26.56 -31.64
N SER A 240 -12.68 27.10 -32.86
CA SER A 240 -12.47 26.30 -34.05
C SER A 240 -11.23 26.73 -34.83
N VAL A 241 -10.71 25.84 -35.66
CA VAL A 241 -9.56 26.09 -36.54
C VAL A 241 -9.88 27.27 -37.48
N GLU A 242 -11.12 27.34 -38.00
CA GLU A 242 -11.59 28.40 -38.90
C GLU A 242 -11.57 29.77 -38.22
N GLU A 243 -11.99 29.82 -36.96
CA GLU A 243 -11.98 31.06 -36.20
C GLU A 243 -10.56 31.56 -35.93
N PHE A 244 -9.62 30.64 -35.61
CA PHE A 244 -8.21 30.99 -35.43
C PHE A 244 -7.57 31.43 -36.76
N ASN A 245 -7.86 30.74 -37.86
CA ASN A 245 -7.39 31.15 -39.18
C ASN A 245 -7.83 32.57 -39.58
N GLY A 246 -8.99 33.02 -39.08
CA GLY A 246 -9.52 34.34 -39.30
C GLY A 246 -8.94 35.47 -38.45
N ILE A 247 -8.02 35.16 -37.50
CA ILE A 247 -7.36 36.19 -36.68
C ILE A 247 -6.60 37.16 -37.57
N VAL A 248 -6.83 38.46 -37.38
CA VAL A 248 -6.14 39.52 -38.10
C VAL A 248 -4.84 39.88 -37.40
N LEU A 249 -3.71 39.71 -38.06
CA LEU A 249 -2.40 40.09 -37.56
C LEU A 249 -2.03 41.53 -37.84
N ARG A 250 -2.33 42.02 -39.05
CA ARG A 250 -2.03 43.40 -39.46
C ARG A 250 -3.06 43.88 -40.50
N SER A 251 -3.39 45.15 -40.44
CA SER A 251 -4.15 45.85 -41.48
C SER A 251 -3.23 46.81 -42.23
N SER A 252 -3.24 46.75 -43.56
CA SER A 252 -2.50 47.64 -44.43
C SER A 252 -3.34 48.89 -44.76
N GLU A 253 -2.68 50.02 -45.08
CA GLU A 253 -3.33 51.27 -45.49
C GLU A 253 -4.23 51.13 -46.72
N GLY A 254 -4.07 50.06 -47.54
CA GLY A 254 -4.92 49.69 -48.66
C GLY A 254 -6.15 48.84 -48.31
N GLY A 255 -6.42 48.58 -47.03
CA GLY A 255 -7.56 47.77 -46.60
C GLY A 255 -7.33 46.26 -46.68
N HIS A 256 -6.13 45.81 -47.07
CA HIS A 256 -5.77 44.42 -47.05
C HIS A 256 -5.51 43.95 -45.63
N LEU A 257 -6.20 42.87 -45.19
CA LEU A 257 -6.03 42.24 -43.93
C LEU A 257 -5.09 41.04 -44.06
N LEU A 258 -4.06 40.97 -43.22
CA LEU A 258 -3.18 39.80 -43.11
C LEU A 258 -3.75 38.92 -42.02
N HIS A 259 -4.14 37.70 -42.36
CA HIS A 259 -4.69 36.73 -41.44
C HIS A 259 -3.64 35.78 -40.93
N LEU A 260 -3.94 35.10 -39.79
CA LEU A 260 -3.06 34.07 -39.22
C LEU A 260 -2.83 32.91 -40.20
N SER A 261 -3.85 32.53 -41.00
CA SER A 261 -3.74 31.51 -42.05
C SER A 261 -2.66 31.79 -43.10
N ASP A 262 -2.31 33.07 -43.31
CA ASP A 262 -1.32 33.45 -44.34
C ASP A 262 0.11 33.12 -43.87
N VAL A 263 0.37 33.23 -42.57
CA VAL A 263 1.70 33.09 -41.95
C VAL A 263 1.86 31.85 -41.08
N ALA A 264 0.77 31.12 -40.83
CA ALA A 264 0.78 29.92 -40.01
C ALA A 264 -0.16 28.84 -40.55
N GLU A 265 0.03 27.63 -40.12
CA GLU A 265 -0.90 26.51 -40.29
C GLU A 265 -1.52 26.17 -38.92
N VAL A 266 -2.85 26.20 -38.84
CA VAL A 266 -3.60 25.92 -37.62
C VAL A 266 -4.25 24.55 -37.75
N GLU A 267 -3.97 23.67 -36.81
CA GLU A 267 -4.56 22.32 -36.75
C GLU A 267 -4.90 21.90 -35.31
N ILE A 268 -5.79 20.93 -35.17
CA ILE A 268 -6.03 20.25 -33.89
C ILE A 268 -4.98 19.15 -33.78
N GLY A 269 -4.17 19.22 -32.76
CA GLY A 269 -3.13 18.22 -32.46
C GLY A 269 -3.04 17.93 -30.98
N ALA A 270 -1.97 17.24 -30.55
CA ALA A 270 -1.74 16.94 -29.15
C ALA A 270 -1.05 18.10 -28.42
N VAL A 271 -1.32 18.25 -27.12
CA VAL A 271 -0.61 19.22 -26.25
C VAL A 271 0.90 18.94 -26.23
N SER A 272 1.29 17.67 -26.27
CA SER A 272 2.68 17.22 -26.31
C SER A 272 2.81 16.02 -27.21
N TYR A 273 3.96 15.83 -27.80
CA TYR A 273 4.31 14.61 -28.57
C TYR A 273 5.36 13.76 -27.85
N ASN A 274 5.54 13.98 -26.55
CA ASN A 274 6.55 13.28 -25.77
C ASN A 274 6.14 11.85 -25.35
N PHE A 275 4.84 11.57 -25.38
CA PHE A 275 4.28 10.28 -25.03
C PHE A 275 3.51 9.68 -26.20
N SER A 276 3.70 8.40 -26.41
CA SER A 276 2.88 7.59 -27.30
C SER A 276 2.66 6.24 -26.60
N SER A 277 1.42 5.81 -26.50
CA SER A 277 1.09 4.53 -25.89
C SER A 277 0.32 3.65 -26.87
N ASN A 278 0.71 2.38 -26.88
CA ASN A 278 0.03 1.30 -27.59
C ASN A 278 -0.24 0.17 -26.60
N ILE A 279 -1.38 -0.45 -26.71
CA ILE A 279 -1.80 -1.57 -25.86
C ILE A 279 -2.08 -2.74 -26.79
N ASP A 280 -1.31 -3.82 -26.66
CA ASP A 280 -1.35 -4.98 -27.55
C ASP A 280 -1.22 -4.63 -29.03
N GLY A 281 -0.43 -3.60 -29.36
CA GLY A 281 -0.25 -3.13 -30.73
C GLY A 281 -1.38 -2.26 -31.27
N GLN A 282 -2.41 -1.98 -30.46
CA GLN A 282 -3.52 -1.10 -30.81
C GLN A 282 -3.35 0.29 -30.15
N PRO A 283 -3.87 1.37 -30.78
CA PRO A 283 -3.89 2.69 -30.13
C PRO A 283 -4.64 2.65 -28.81
N GLY A 284 -4.02 3.17 -27.75
CA GLY A 284 -4.63 3.18 -26.43
C GLY A 284 -3.91 4.14 -25.48
N THR A 285 -4.55 4.44 -24.38
CA THR A 285 -4.00 5.32 -23.34
C THR A 285 -4.14 4.68 -21.99
N ILE A 286 -3.05 4.72 -21.21
CA ILE A 286 -2.97 4.20 -19.86
C ILE A 286 -3.31 5.32 -18.88
N TYR A 287 -4.00 4.97 -17.80
CA TYR A 287 -4.20 5.85 -16.66
C TYR A 287 -3.99 5.10 -15.36
N MET A 288 -3.51 5.83 -14.36
CA MET A 288 -3.23 5.31 -13.03
C MET A 288 -4.19 5.94 -12.02
N VAL A 289 -4.77 5.10 -11.18
CA VAL A 289 -5.63 5.51 -10.07
C VAL A 289 -4.87 5.32 -8.77
N PHE A 290 -4.77 6.39 -7.99
CA PHE A 290 -4.06 6.40 -6.71
C PHE A 290 -5.04 6.34 -5.55
N GLN A 291 -4.65 5.63 -4.50
CA GLN A 291 -5.44 5.47 -3.28
C GLN A 291 -5.43 6.74 -2.42
N ALA A 292 -6.57 7.12 -1.89
CA ALA A 292 -6.61 8.13 -0.82
C ALA A 292 -6.08 7.54 0.51
N PRO A 293 -5.42 8.33 1.36
CA PRO A 293 -4.94 7.85 2.66
C PRO A 293 -6.05 7.24 3.49
N GLY A 294 -5.79 6.06 4.06
CA GLY A 294 -6.74 5.34 4.92
C GLY A 294 -7.95 4.71 4.22
N ALA A 295 -8.01 4.74 2.88
CA ALA A 295 -9.06 4.07 2.13
C ALA A 295 -8.79 2.56 2.03
N ASN A 296 -9.86 1.76 1.94
CA ASN A 296 -9.75 0.34 1.69
C ASN A 296 -9.55 0.06 0.19
N ALA A 297 -8.38 -0.45 -0.19
CA ALA A 297 -8.00 -0.71 -1.58
C ALA A 297 -9.01 -1.59 -2.32
N THR A 298 -9.40 -2.71 -1.72
CA THR A 298 -10.29 -3.71 -2.34
C THR A 298 -11.71 -3.16 -2.57
N GLU A 299 -12.21 -2.35 -1.62
CA GLU A 299 -13.52 -1.72 -1.76
C GLU A 299 -13.51 -0.66 -2.87
N VAL A 300 -12.43 0.12 -2.95
CA VAL A 300 -12.28 1.14 -4.00
C VAL A 300 -12.17 0.46 -5.37
N ASN A 301 -11.38 -0.60 -5.52
CA ASN A 301 -11.27 -1.36 -6.77
C ASN A 301 -12.61 -1.97 -7.19
N ALA A 302 -13.38 -2.50 -6.26
CA ALA A 302 -14.73 -3.00 -6.55
C ALA A 302 -15.65 -1.90 -7.10
N ARG A 303 -15.56 -0.67 -6.56
CA ARG A 303 -16.31 0.49 -7.05
C ARG A 303 -15.82 0.97 -8.43
N ILE A 304 -14.50 0.91 -8.68
CA ILE A 304 -13.92 1.21 -9.99
C ILE A 304 -14.43 0.23 -11.04
N ASN A 305 -14.39 -1.07 -10.74
CA ASN A 305 -14.90 -2.10 -11.67
C ASN A 305 -16.40 -1.93 -11.97
N LYS A 306 -17.19 -1.56 -10.95
CA LYS A 306 -18.60 -1.25 -11.14
C LYS A 306 -18.78 -0.03 -12.06
N LEU A 307 -17.97 1.02 -11.90
CA LEU A 307 -18.01 2.18 -12.77
C LEU A 307 -17.69 1.82 -14.22
N TYR A 308 -16.75 0.91 -14.49
CA TYR A 308 -16.46 0.45 -15.84
C TYR A 308 -17.67 -0.24 -16.48
N GLU A 309 -18.38 -1.08 -15.74
CA GLU A 309 -19.60 -1.71 -16.24
C GLU A 309 -20.72 -0.67 -16.53
N GLU A 310 -20.82 0.40 -15.72
CA GLU A 310 -21.75 1.51 -15.95
C GLU A 310 -21.36 2.37 -17.17
N LEU A 311 -20.06 2.48 -17.45
CA LEU A 311 -19.55 3.27 -18.59
C LEU A 311 -19.64 2.54 -19.93
N LYS A 312 -19.46 1.21 -19.96
CA LYS A 312 -19.48 0.40 -21.18
C LYS A 312 -20.61 0.74 -22.15
N PRO A 313 -21.89 0.84 -21.73
CA PRO A 313 -22.99 1.13 -22.65
C PRO A 313 -23.00 2.58 -23.19
N THR A 314 -22.27 3.49 -22.57
CA THR A 314 -22.19 4.92 -22.96
C THR A 314 -20.96 5.25 -23.77
N MET A 315 -20.03 4.32 -23.91
CA MET A 315 -18.81 4.51 -24.69
C MET A 315 -19.03 4.45 -26.19
N PRO A 316 -18.22 5.17 -26.98
CA PRO A 316 -18.18 4.97 -28.43
C PRO A 316 -17.87 3.52 -28.78
N ALA A 317 -18.54 3.00 -29.81
CA ALA A 317 -18.32 1.63 -30.28
C ALA A 317 -16.86 1.43 -30.73
N GLY A 318 -16.22 0.35 -30.32
CA GLY A 318 -14.82 0.06 -30.63
C GLY A 318 -13.82 0.50 -29.56
N LEU A 319 -14.27 1.11 -28.44
CA LEU A 319 -13.44 1.35 -27.26
C LEU A 319 -13.67 0.28 -26.21
N GLU A 320 -12.59 -0.23 -25.59
CA GLU A 320 -12.65 -1.19 -24.50
C GLU A 320 -11.74 -0.78 -23.34
N PHE A 321 -12.25 -0.95 -22.12
CA PHE A 321 -11.42 -0.89 -20.91
C PHE A 321 -10.60 -2.16 -20.77
N GLU A 322 -9.34 -2.00 -20.45
CA GLU A 322 -8.44 -3.07 -20.06
C GLU A 322 -7.81 -2.77 -18.72
N ILE A 323 -7.81 -3.76 -17.84
CA ILE A 323 -7.15 -3.68 -16.55
C ILE A 323 -5.75 -4.26 -16.76
N LEU A 324 -4.73 -3.43 -16.67
CA LEU A 324 -3.34 -3.86 -16.83
C LEU A 324 -2.78 -4.40 -15.52
N GLU A 325 -3.10 -3.74 -14.42
CA GLU A 325 -2.64 -4.13 -13.08
C GLU A 325 -3.62 -3.61 -12.03
N THR A 326 -3.91 -4.42 -11.05
CA THR A 326 -4.65 -4.01 -9.86
C THR A 326 -3.92 -4.48 -8.61
N SER A 327 -3.90 -3.62 -7.60
CA SER A 327 -3.34 -3.98 -6.30
C SER A 327 -4.02 -5.21 -5.67
N ASP A 328 -5.26 -5.49 -6.07
CA ASP A 328 -6.05 -6.61 -5.54
C ASP A 328 -5.47 -7.97 -5.93
N ASP A 329 -5.00 -8.13 -7.17
CA ASP A 329 -4.49 -9.42 -7.67
C ASP A 329 -3.29 -9.87 -6.86
N PHE A 330 -2.34 -8.97 -6.66
CA PHE A 330 -1.16 -9.23 -5.84
C PHE A 330 -1.52 -9.40 -4.36
N LEU A 331 -2.39 -8.53 -3.85
CA LEU A 331 -2.81 -8.56 -2.45
C LEU A 331 -3.53 -9.87 -2.11
N PHE A 332 -4.49 -10.29 -2.93
CA PHE A 332 -5.20 -11.55 -2.71
C PHE A 332 -4.30 -12.76 -2.88
N ALA A 333 -3.39 -12.76 -3.86
CA ALA A 333 -2.40 -13.82 -4.01
C ALA A 333 -1.50 -13.92 -2.78
N ALA A 334 -0.97 -12.81 -2.28
CA ALA A 334 -0.12 -12.77 -1.10
C ALA A 334 -0.88 -13.23 0.16
N ILE A 335 -2.10 -12.73 0.39
CA ILE A 335 -2.94 -13.15 1.51
C ILE A 335 -3.27 -14.64 1.42
N HIS A 336 -3.66 -15.12 0.24
CA HIS A 336 -3.98 -16.54 0.03
C HIS A 336 -2.80 -17.44 0.40
N ASN A 337 -1.59 -17.12 -0.09
CA ASN A 337 -0.37 -17.85 0.22
C ASN A 337 -0.07 -17.87 1.73
N VAL A 338 -0.25 -16.74 2.41
CA VAL A 338 0.00 -16.66 3.86
C VAL A 338 -1.08 -17.40 4.66
N VAL A 339 -2.36 -17.30 4.26
CA VAL A 339 -3.45 -18.06 4.89
C VAL A 339 -3.27 -19.56 4.68
N GLU A 340 -2.87 -19.98 3.48
CA GLU A 340 -2.53 -21.39 3.20
C GLU A 340 -1.39 -21.85 4.09
N THR A 341 -0.31 -21.09 4.20
CA THR A 341 0.83 -21.35 5.08
C THR A 341 0.39 -21.41 6.54
N LEU A 342 -0.47 -20.52 7.00
CA LEU A 342 -1.03 -20.52 8.35
C LEU A 342 -1.79 -21.82 8.64
N VAL A 343 -2.65 -22.25 7.71
CA VAL A 343 -3.43 -23.48 7.84
C VAL A 343 -2.50 -24.69 7.88
N ILE A 344 -1.52 -24.76 6.98
CA ILE A 344 -0.51 -25.84 6.96
C ILE A 344 0.26 -25.85 8.26
N ALA A 345 0.70 -24.70 8.79
CA ALA A 345 1.41 -24.60 10.05
C ALA A 345 0.56 -25.10 11.23
N ILE A 346 -0.72 -24.71 11.31
CA ILE A 346 -1.64 -25.19 12.34
C ILE A 346 -1.79 -26.71 12.27
N ILE A 347 -2.02 -27.28 11.09
CA ILE A 347 -2.18 -28.72 10.89
C ILE A 347 -0.89 -29.46 11.31
N LEU A 348 0.27 -28.95 10.87
CA LEU A 348 1.56 -29.55 11.20
C LEU A 348 1.83 -29.52 12.70
N VAL A 349 1.55 -28.40 13.37
CA VAL A 349 1.69 -28.27 14.82
C VAL A 349 0.77 -29.24 15.55
N ILE A 350 -0.51 -29.34 15.15
CA ILE A 350 -1.47 -30.29 15.73
C ILE A 350 -0.96 -31.74 15.55
N LEU A 351 -0.41 -32.07 14.40
CA LEU A 351 0.13 -33.38 14.10
C LEU A 351 1.35 -33.67 14.98
N VAL A 352 2.27 -32.73 15.11
CA VAL A 352 3.45 -32.86 15.97
C VAL A 352 3.04 -33.02 17.45
N VAL A 353 2.12 -32.19 17.93
CA VAL A 353 1.61 -32.28 19.31
C VAL A 353 0.92 -33.62 19.53
N TYR A 354 0.12 -34.11 18.57
CA TYR A 354 -0.48 -35.44 18.65
C TYR A 354 0.56 -36.55 18.71
N PHE A 355 1.60 -36.44 17.90
CA PHE A 355 2.70 -37.44 17.89
C PHE A 355 3.42 -37.53 19.24
N PHE A 356 3.65 -36.37 19.92
CA PHE A 356 4.34 -36.37 21.22
C PHE A 356 3.42 -36.70 22.40
N LEU A 357 2.20 -36.15 22.44
CA LEU A 357 1.25 -36.40 23.54
C LEU A 357 0.53 -37.74 23.43
N GLN A 358 0.48 -38.34 22.26
CA GLN A 358 -0.14 -39.67 21.97
C GLN A 358 -1.58 -39.83 22.47
N SER A 359 -2.26 -38.72 22.73
CA SER A 359 -3.63 -38.66 23.24
C SER A 359 -4.42 -37.62 22.49
N PHE A 360 -5.45 -38.05 21.74
CA PHE A 360 -6.30 -37.13 20.99
C PHE A 360 -6.94 -36.08 21.89
N LYS A 361 -7.38 -36.43 23.08
CA LYS A 361 -7.98 -35.48 24.03
C LYS A 361 -6.98 -34.44 24.53
N ALA A 362 -5.74 -34.85 24.77
CA ALA A 362 -4.66 -33.96 25.18
C ALA A 362 -4.26 -33.01 24.05
N THR A 363 -4.31 -33.46 22.80
CA THR A 363 -3.99 -32.65 21.62
C THR A 363 -5.05 -31.59 21.30
N VAL A 364 -6.34 -31.90 21.50
CA VAL A 364 -7.45 -30.95 21.24
C VAL A 364 -7.33 -29.68 22.12
N ILE A 365 -6.80 -29.82 23.35
CA ILE A 365 -6.72 -28.68 24.28
C ILE A 365 -5.78 -27.58 23.78
N PRO A 366 -4.51 -27.85 23.43
CA PRO A 366 -3.63 -26.86 22.82
C PRO A 366 -4.17 -26.34 21.48
N SER A 367 -4.78 -27.22 20.66
CA SER A 367 -5.35 -26.82 19.36
C SER A 367 -6.44 -25.75 19.51
N LEU A 368 -7.32 -25.88 20.48
CA LEU A 368 -8.34 -24.86 20.79
C LEU A 368 -7.71 -23.57 21.31
N SER A 369 -6.64 -23.67 22.13
CA SER A 369 -5.92 -22.50 22.62
C SER A 369 -5.27 -21.70 21.50
N ILE A 370 -4.69 -22.34 20.47
CA ILE A 370 -4.15 -21.69 19.29
C ILE A 370 -5.23 -20.86 18.59
N ILE A 371 -6.39 -21.49 18.32
CA ILE A 371 -7.49 -20.82 17.61
C ILE A 371 -7.97 -19.59 18.38
N VAL A 372 -8.19 -19.71 19.69
CA VAL A 372 -8.63 -18.60 20.55
C VAL A 372 -7.60 -17.47 20.55
N SER A 373 -6.32 -17.78 20.65
CA SER A 373 -5.25 -16.78 20.72
C SER A 373 -5.06 -16.07 19.39
N LEU A 374 -5.04 -16.80 18.27
CA LEU A 374 -4.87 -16.20 16.94
C LEU A 374 -6.08 -15.32 16.56
N LEU A 375 -7.30 -15.82 16.74
CA LEU A 375 -8.49 -15.04 16.44
C LEU A 375 -8.62 -13.83 17.38
N GLY A 376 -8.34 -14.01 18.67
CA GLY A 376 -8.32 -12.92 19.63
C GLY A 376 -7.32 -11.82 19.30
N THR A 377 -6.21 -12.14 18.63
CA THR A 377 -5.19 -11.16 18.22
C THR A 377 -5.76 -10.12 17.26
N PHE A 378 -6.68 -10.51 16.36
CA PHE A 378 -7.33 -9.55 15.45
C PHE A 378 -8.10 -8.45 16.19
N ALA A 379 -8.67 -8.76 17.36
CA ALA A 379 -9.32 -7.74 18.18
C ALA A 379 -8.32 -6.69 18.69
N ILE A 380 -7.13 -7.11 19.12
CA ILE A 380 -6.10 -6.19 19.60
C ILE A 380 -5.51 -5.39 18.45
N VAL A 381 -5.26 -6.02 17.29
CA VAL A 381 -4.79 -5.37 16.06
C VAL A 381 -5.78 -4.29 15.62
N SER A 382 -7.08 -4.58 15.67
CA SER A 382 -8.15 -3.62 15.36
C SER A 382 -8.20 -2.46 16.34
N LEU A 383 -8.11 -2.73 17.64
CA LEU A 383 -8.07 -1.68 18.68
C LEU A 383 -6.83 -0.79 18.59
N ALA A 384 -5.71 -1.32 18.11
CA ALA A 384 -4.50 -0.57 17.86
C ALA A 384 -4.56 0.28 16.57
N GLY A 385 -5.63 0.18 15.78
CA GLY A 385 -5.78 0.89 14.51
C GLY A 385 -4.85 0.38 13.40
N PHE A 386 -4.43 -0.88 13.48
CA PHE A 386 -3.57 -1.49 12.47
C PHE A 386 -4.40 -2.15 11.36
N SER A 387 -3.75 -2.36 10.20
CA SER A 387 -4.34 -3.06 9.06
C SER A 387 -3.94 -4.54 9.03
N LEU A 388 -4.76 -5.34 8.35
CA LEU A 388 -4.39 -6.70 7.97
C LEU A 388 -3.46 -6.62 6.76
N ASN A 389 -2.19 -6.90 6.95
CA ASN A 389 -1.17 -6.82 5.92
C ASN A 389 -0.23 -8.02 5.99
N ILE A 390 0.66 -8.14 5.02
CA ILE A 390 1.60 -9.26 4.92
C ILE A 390 2.41 -9.42 6.22
N LEU A 391 2.82 -8.31 6.85
CA LEU A 391 3.64 -8.36 8.07
C LEU A 391 2.86 -8.83 9.29
N THR A 392 1.61 -8.35 9.47
CA THR A 392 0.75 -8.82 10.56
C THR A 392 0.41 -10.30 10.39
N LEU A 393 0.23 -10.77 9.15
CA LEU A 393 0.02 -12.17 8.85
C LEU A 393 1.27 -13.02 9.10
N PHE A 394 2.47 -12.56 8.72
CA PHE A 394 3.73 -13.23 9.07
C PHE A 394 3.95 -13.28 10.58
N ALA A 395 3.60 -12.23 11.31
CA ALA A 395 3.64 -12.24 12.76
C ALA A 395 2.74 -13.34 13.34
N LEU A 396 1.54 -13.53 12.78
CA LEU A 396 0.63 -14.60 13.19
C LEU A 396 1.17 -16.00 12.87
N VAL A 397 1.78 -16.19 11.69
CA VAL A 397 2.43 -17.48 11.34
C VAL A 397 3.57 -17.80 12.33
N LEU A 398 4.41 -16.80 12.64
CA LEU A 398 5.48 -16.97 13.62
C LEU A 398 4.94 -17.22 15.03
N ALA A 399 3.84 -16.55 15.38
CA ALA A 399 3.18 -16.72 16.67
C ALA A 399 2.66 -18.14 16.93
N ILE A 400 2.29 -18.90 15.89
CA ILE A 400 1.75 -20.27 16.06
C ILE A 400 2.70 -21.13 16.88
N GLY A 401 4.01 -21.09 16.56
CA GLY A 401 5.00 -21.88 17.27
C GLY A 401 5.12 -21.52 18.76
N THR A 402 5.09 -20.22 19.08
CA THR A 402 5.22 -19.73 20.45
C THR A 402 3.93 -19.81 21.26
N VAL A 403 2.78 -19.64 20.59
CA VAL A 403 1.44 -19.74 21.20
C VAL A 403 1.14 -21.16 21.69
N VAL A 404 1.61 -22.15 20.95
CA VAL A 404 1.33 -23.54 21.31
C VAL A 404 2.10 -24.00 22.55
N ASP A 405 3.30 -23.44 22.78
CA ASP A 405 4.20 -23.86 23.85
C ASP A 405 3.59 -23.69 25.24
N ASP A 406 2.95 -22.55 25.52
CA ASP A 406 2.28 -22.29 26.80
C ASP A 406 1.20 -23.35 27.11
N ALA A 407 0.40 -23.70 26.10
CA ALA A 407 -0.67 -24.68 26.25
C ALA A 407 -0.14 -26.12 26.41
N ILE A 408 0.95 -26.46 25.68
CA ILE A 408 1.60 -27.80 25.79
C ILE A 408 2.17 -28.00 27.20
N VAL A 409 2.89 -26.99 27.73
CA VAL A 409 3.49 -27.09 29.09
C VAL A 409 2.42 -27.37 30.15
N VAL A 410 1.26 -26.73 30.05
CA VAL A 410 0.15 -26.98 30.98
C VAL A 410 -0.40 -28.38 30.84
N VAL A 411 -0.67 -28.83 29.61
CA VAL A 411 -1.22 -30.19 29.37
C VAL A 411 -0.26 -31.27 29.76
N GLU A 412 1.04 -31.11 29.42
CA GLU A 412 2.09 -32.06 29.80
C GLU A 412 2.26 -32.18 31.31
N ALA A 413 2.26 -31.03 32.02
CA ALA A 413 2.34 -31.03 33.49
C ALA A 413 1.14 -31.73 34.13
N VAL A 414 -0.07 -31.59 33.58
CA VAL A 414 -1.26 -32.32 34.05
C VAL A 414 -1.12 -33.82 33.77
N MET A 415 -0.68 -34.22 32.58
CA MET A 415 -0.44 -35.61 32.23
C MET A 415 0.61 -36.26 33.15
N ALA A 416 1.73 -35.58 33.41
CA ALA A 416 2.77 -36.05 34.31
C ALA A 416 2.27 -36.31 35.73
N LYS A 417 1.38 -35.44 36.26
CA LYS A 417 0.73 -35.64 37.56
C LYS A 417 -0.22 -36.83 37.56
N MET A 418 -0.98 -37.01 36.48
CA MET A 418 -1.87 -38.18 36.35
C MET A 418 -1.11 -39.48 36.24
N GLU A 419 -0.02 -39.52 35.48
CA GLU A 419 0.90 -40.67 35.39
C GLU A 419 1.61 -40.96 36.73
N GLY A 420 1.88 -39.89 37.51
CA GLY A 420 2.44 -39.98 38.86
C GLY A 420 1.47 -40.50 39.94
N GLY A 421 0.24 -40.89 39.54
CA GLY A 421 -0.70 -41.59 40.43
C GLY A 421 -1.88 -40.75 40.91
N VAL A 422 -2.03 -39.49 40.49
CA VAL A 422 -3.22 -38.67 40.82
C VAL A 422 -4.36 -39.06 39.87
N THR A 423 -5.36 -39.75 40.38
CA THR A 423 -6.47 -40.31 39.58
C THR A 423 -7.55 -39.29 39.23
N ASP A 424 -7.69 -38.21 40.03
CA ASP A 424 -8.67 -37.15 39.75
C ASP A 424 -8.04 -36.08 38.86
N ALA A 425 -8.61 -35.88 37.67
CA ALA A 425 -8.14 -34.89 36.71
C ALA A 425 -8.17 -33.45 37.26
N ARG A 426 -9.14 -33.12 38.11
CA ARG A 426 -9.22 -31.79 38.72
C ARG A 426 -8.10 -31.53 39.71
N GLU A 427 -7.79 -32.51 40.53
CA GLU A 427 -6.69 -32.44 41.51
C GLU A 427 -5.34 -32.45 40.80
N ALA A 428 -5.15 -33.31 39.79
CA ALA A 428 -3.95 -33.32 38.95
C ALA A 428 -3.72 -31.95 38.29
N THR A 429 -4.78 -31.34 37.73
CA THR A 429 -4.70 -30.01 37.11
C THR A 429 -4.36 -28.92 38.14
N ARG A 430 -4.94 -29.01 39.38
CA ARG A 430 -4.63 -28.03 40.43
C ARG A 430 -3.18 -28.08 40.85
N GLN A 431 -2.63 -29.27 41.02
CA GLN A 431 -1.21 -29.47 41.38
C GLN A 431 -0.28 -29.04 40.24
N ALA A 432 -0.58 -29.42 39.00
CA ALA A 432 0.17 -29.00 37.83
C ALA A 432 0.21 -27.47 37.68
N MET A 433 -0.93 -26.81 37.81
CA MET A 433 -1.02 -25.34 37.72
C MET A 433 -0.27 -24.63 38.85
N SER A 434 -0.19 -25.23 40.04
CA SER A 434 0.64 -24.67 41.11
C SER A 434 2.13 -24.67 40.76
N ASP A 435 2.57 -25.69 40.01
CA ASP A 435 3.99 -25.87 39.65
C ASP A 435 4.40 -25.05 38.44
N VAL A 436 3.52 -24.91 37.42
CA VAL A 436 3.91 -24.33 36.12
C VAL A 436 3.37 -22.90 35.88
N SER A 437 2.37 -22.42 36.60
CA SER A 437 1.73 -21.11 36.28
C SER A 437 2.69 -19.93 36.34
N VAL A 438 3.62 -19.91 37.32
CA VAL A 438 4.61 -18.83 37.44
C VAL A 438 5.62 -18.89 36.28
N ALA A 439 6.02 -20.12 35.89
CA ALA A 439 6.95 -20.30 34.79
C ALA A 439 6.34 -19.84 33.46
N VAL A 440 5.08 -20.19 33.16
CA VAL A 440 4.36 -19.75 31.97
C VAL A 440 4.27 -18.23 31.93
N ILE A 441 3.82 -17.58 33.01
CA ILE A 441 3.73 -16.11 33.08
C ILE A 441 5.10 -15.47 32.87
N SER A 442 6.13 -15.97 33.53
CA SER A 442 7.48 -15.41 33.41
C SER A 442 8.03 -15.55 32.00
N CYS A 443 7.84 -16.71 31.35
CA CYS A 443 8.28 -16.96 29.99
C CYS A 443 7.58 -16.01 29.00
N THR A 444 6.25 -15.89 29.12
CA THR A 444 5.45 -14.97 28.28
C THR A 444 5.88 -13.51 28.47
N LEU A 445 6.09 -13.06 29.71
CA LEU A 445 6.53 -11.68 29.99
C LEU A 445 7.92 -11.40 29.39
N VAL A 446 8.86 -12.34 29.51
CA VAL A 446 10.19 -12.21 28.90
C VAL A 446 10.07 -12.14 27.37
N PHE A 447 9.25 -13.01 26.77
CA PHE A 447 9.02 -12.99 25.33
C PHE A 447 8.42 -11.66 24.86
N MET A 448 7.37 -11.18 25.52
CA MET A 448 6.77 -9.87 25.22
C MET A 448 7.77 -8.71 25.38
N ALA A 449 8.61 -8.76 26.43
CA ALA A 449 9.62 -7.73 26.70
C ALA A 449 10.66 -7.59 25.58
N VAL A 450 10.93 -8.63 24.81
CA VAL A 450 11.82 -8.57 23.64
C VAL A 450 11.21 -7.72 22.51
N PHE A 451 9.88 -7.70 22.34
CA PHE A 451 9.19 -6.97 21.30
C PHE A 451 8.81 -5.54 21.68
N ILE A 452 8.83 -5.19 22.96
CA ILE A 452 8.55 -3.82 23.41
C ILE A 452 9.49 -2.78 22.78
N PRO A 453 10.83 -2.94 22.77
CA PRO A 453 11.73 -2.00 22.12
C PRO A 453 11.48 -1.87 20.63
N VAL A 454 11.09 -2.96 19.97
CA VAL A 454 10.75 -3.00 18.54
C VAL A 454 9.52 -2.17 18.23
N ALA A 455 8.52 -2.17 19.12
CA ALA A 455 7.31 -1.37 18.99
C ALA A 455 7.55 0.14 19.14
N PHE A 456 8.68 0.57 19.70
CA PHE A 456 9.06 1.97 19.89
C PHE A 456 10.18 2.46 18.96
N MET A 457 10.52 1.69 17.93
CA MET A 457 11.51 2.12 16.94
C MET A 457 11.01 3.35 16.16
N PRO A 458 11.81 4.40 16.00
CA PRO A 458 11.43 5.57 15.20
C PRO A 458 11.60 5.32 13.70
N GLY A 459 10.92 6.14 12.90
CA GLY A 459 11.05 6.16 11.44
C GLY A 459 10.25 5.09 10.71
N THR A 460 10.47 4.99 9.39
CA THR A 460 9.76 4.05 8.51
C THR A 460 9.91 2.60 8.93
N SER A 461 11.13 2.19 9.31
CA SER A 461 11.38 0.84 9.85
C SER A 461 10.57 0.59 11.13
N GLY A 462 10.40 1.62 11.97
CA GLY A 462 9.61 1.53 13.18
C GLY A 462 8.15 1.17 12.89
N SER A 463 7.52 1.82 11.92
CA SER A 463 6.12 1.53 11.57
C SER A 463 5.90 0.09 11.09
N PHE A 464 6.85 -0.46 10.34
CA PHE A 464 6.84 -1.88 9.96
C PHE A 464 6.90 -2.78 11.18
N PHE A 465 7.93 -2.59 11.99
CA PHE A 465 8.20 -3.48 13.10
C PHE A 465 7.25 -3.29 14.28
N THR A 466 6.63 -2.12 14.44
CA THR A 466 5.60 -1.87 15.46
C THR A 466 4.39 -2.78 15.23
N GLN A 467 3.85 -2.82 14.01
CA GLN A 467 2.70 -3.68 13.72
C GLN A 467 3.03 -5.15 13.90
N PHE A 468 4.20 -5.58 13.38
CA PHE A 468 4.69 -6.94 13.56
C PHE A 468 4.87 -7.31 15.03
N GLY A 469 5.60 -6.47 15.79
CA GLY A 469 5.93 -6.72 17.19
C GLY A 469 4.71 -6.72 18.12
N VAL A 470 3.78 -5.76 17.92
CA VAL A 470 2.54 -5.69 18.70
C VAL A 470 1.64 -6.89 18.40
N THR A 471 1.51 -7.27 17.12
CA THR A 471 0.72 -8.45 16.72
C THR A 471 1.26 -9.72 17.38
N LEU A 472 2.58 -9.92 17.31
CA LEU A 472 3.24 -11.08 17.90
C LEU A 472 3.11 -11.08 19.43
N ALA A 473 3.41 -9.97 20.09
CA ALA A 473 3.30 -9.84 21.54
C ALA A 473 1.86 -10.05 22.03
N SER A 474 0.88 -9.53 21.31
CA SER A 474 -0.55 -9.71 21.60
C SER A 474 -0.99 -11.16 21.50
N SER A 475 -0.52 -11.86 20.44
CA SER A 475 -0.83 -13.27 20.22
C SER A 475 -0.29 -14.14 21.36
N VAL A 476 0.96 -13.91 21.76
CA VAL A 476 1.58 -14.63 22.88
C VAL A 476 0.95 -14.28 24.22
N GLY A 477 0.58 -13.00 24.43
CA GLY A 477 -0.14 -12.58 25.63
C GLY A 477 -1.52 -13.26 25.77
N LEU A 478 -2.26 -13.37 24.66
CA LEU A 478 -3.54 -14.10 24.63
C LEU A 478 -3.34 -15.61 24.80
N SER A 479 -2.23 -16.16 24.31
CA SER A 479 -1.85 -17.55 24.58
C SER A 479 -1.69 -17.82 26.08
N CYS A 480 -0.96 -16.97 26.78
CA CYS A 480 -0.80 -17.08 28.23
C CYS A 480 -2.15 -17.03 28.95
N VAL A 481 -3.02 -16.08 28.57
CA VAL A 481 -4.38 -16.01 29.14
C VAL A 481 -5.15 -17.29 28.87
N SER A 482 -5.10 -17.84 27.66
CA SER A 482 -5.74 -19.10 27.30
C SER A 482 -5.14 -20.30 28.04
N ALA A 483 -3.83 -20.36 28.17
CA ALA A 483 -3.11 -21.41 28.90
C ALA A 483 -3.41 -21.41 30.40
N LEU A 484 -3.69 -20.23 30.99
CA LEU A 484 -4.02 -20.11 32.42
C LEU A 484 -5.53 -20.21 32.72
N THR A 485 -6.40 -20.11 31.71
CA THR A 485 -7.86 -20.12 31.88
C THR A 485 -8.50 -21.31 31.19
N LEU A 486 -8.40 -21.39 29.86
CA LEU A 486 -9.06 -22.39 29.03
C LEU A 486 -8.41 -23.77 29.18
N CYS A 487 -7.07 -23.85 29.07
CA CYS A 487 -6.38 -25.14 29.13
C CYS A 487 -6.62 -25.91 30.44
N PRO A 488 -6.48 -25.32 31.66
CA PRO A 488 -6.75 -26.06 32.88
C PRO A 488 -8.25 -26.41 33.02
N ALA A 489 -9.17 -25.58 32.52
CA ALA A 489 -10.58 -25.89 32.53
C ALA A 489 -10.90 -27.12 31.65
N LEU A 490 -10.31 -27.20 30.45
CA LEU A 490 -10.49 -28.32 29.52
C LEU A 490 -9.76 -29.58 30.06
N CYS A 491 -8.57 -29.46 30.62
CA CYS A 491 -7.85 -30.59 31.26
C CYS A 491 -8.71 -31.22 32.34
N ALA A 492 -9.31 -30.41 33.23
CA ALA A 492 -10.14 -30.91 34.34
C ALA A 492 -11.42 -31.66 33.88
N ILE A 493 -11.91 -31.37 32.64
CA ILE A 493 -13.14 -31.98 32.10
C ILE A 493 -12.81 -33.18 31.19
N MET A 494 -11.84 -33.01 30.30
CA MET A 494 -11.61 -33.94 29.18
C MET A 494 -10.61 -35.07 29.57
N MET A 495 -9.68 -34.81 30.49
CA MET A 495 -8.71 -35.78 30.90
C MET A 495 -9.31 -36.73 31.98
N ARG A 496 -9.44 -38.00 31.63
CA ARG A 496 -9.87 -39.04 32.55
C ARG A 496 -8.88 -40.18 32.49
N PHE A 497 -8.41 -40.63 33.66
CA PHE A 497 -7.57 -41.83 33.75
C PHE A 497 -8.44 -43.03 33.38
N SER A 498 -8.14 -43.72 32.26
CA SER A 498 -8.76 -45.00 31.93
C SER A 498 -8.01 -46.13 32.69
N LYS A 499 -8.65 -46.66 33.73
CA LYS A 499 -8.13 -47.79 34.50
C LYS A 499 -8.31 -49.13 33.80
N ASP A 500 -8.98 -49.17 32.64
CA ASP A 500 -9.22 -50.43 31.93
C ASP A 500 -7.98 -50.82 31.11
N GLY A 501 -7.14 -51.63 31.77
CA GLY A 501 -5.92 -52.22 31.22
C GLY A 501 -6.12 -53.26 30.10
N LYS A 502 -7.16 -53.15 29.30
CA LYS A 502 -7.32 -53.88 28.04
C LYS A 502 -7.10 -52.91 26.87
N GLU A 503 -5.82 -52.63 26.62
CA GLU A 503 -5.44 -51.99 25.36
C GLU A 503 -5.87 -52.88 24.20
N LYS A 504 -6.93 -52.49 23.51
CA LYS A 504 -7.26 -53.08 22.21
C LYS A 504 -6.04 -52.85 21.30
N LYS A 505 -5.51 -53.91 20.70
CA LYS A 505 -4.39 -53.90 19.75
C LYS A 505 -4.83 -53.19 18.45
N ASN A 506 -5.06 -51.88 18.53
CA ASN A 506 -5.34 -51.00 17.39
C ASN A 506 -4.02 -50.47 16.81
N LEU A 507 -4.05 -49.93 15.61
CA LEU A 507 -2.93 -49.26 14.95
C LEU A 507 -2.20 -48.30 15.91
N ASN A 508 -2.96 -47.60 16.74
CA ASN A 508 -2.47 -46.64 17.75
C ASN A 508 -1.53 -47.35 18.79
N TYR A 509 -1.82 -48.59 19.18
CA TYR A 509 -0.95 -49.36 20.09
C TYR A 509 0.44 -49.63 19.51
N TYR A 510 0.51 -49.98 18.22
CA TYR A 510 1.79 -50.22 17.56
C TYR A 510 2.62 -48.95 17.39
N VAL A 511 1.94 -47.82 17.07
CA VAL A 511 2.58 -46.50 16.97
C VAL A 511 3.13 -46.06 18.32
N THR A 512 2.36 -46.17 19.40
CA THR A 512 2.79 -45.84 20.77
C THR A 512 3.94 -46.70 21.21
N LYS A 513 3.92 -48.02 20.92
CA LYS A 513 5.02 -48.93 21.26
C LYS A 513 6.30 -48.59 20.49
N ALA A 514 6.21 -48.33 19.19
CA ALA A 514 7.35 -47.92 18.38
C ALA A 514 7.96 -46.59 18.88
N TYR A 515 7.10 -45.63 19.21
CA TYR A 515 7.51 -44.34 19.80
C TYR A 515 8.25 -44.55 21.13
N THR A 516 7.69 -45.32 22.07
CA THR A 516 8.30 -45.55 23.39
C THR A 516 9.68 -46.23 23.27
N VAL A 517 9.83 -47.17 22.35
CA VAL A 517 11.13 -47.83 22.09
C VAL A 517 12.14 -46.85 21.53
N SER A 518 11.74 -46.05 20.52
CA SER A 518 12.59 -45.02 19.90
C SER A 518 12.96 -43.94 20.90
N TYR A 519 11.98 -43.43 21.65
CA TYR A 519 12.19 -42.43 22.70
C TYR A 519 13.18 -42.88 23.76
N ASN A 520 13.03 -44.09 24.30
CA ASN A 520 13.94 -44.62 25.30
C ASN A 520 15.37 -44.80 24.76
N ALA A 521 15.52 -45.16 23.50
CA ALA A 521 16.84 -45.27 22.86
C ALA A 521 17.50 -43.87 22.70
N ILE A 522 16.74 -42.86 22.28
CA ILE A 522 17.20 -41.47 22.18
C ILE A 522 17.53 -40.91 23.57
N LEU A 523 16.67 -41.17 24.57
CA LEU A 523 16.86 -40.71 25.95
C LEU A 523 18.16 -41.23 26.57
N LYS A 524 18.49 -42.53 26.32
CA LYS A 524 19.76 -43.08 26.76
C LYS A 524 20.98 -42.38 26.14
N LYS A 525 20.94 -42.10 24.84
CA LYS A 525 21.99 -41.36 24.14
C LYS A 525 22.10 -39.93 24.66
N TYR A 526 20.95 -39.24 24.83
CA TYR A 526 20.88 -37.89 25.36
C TYR A 526 21.50 -37.80 26.77
N LYS A 527 21.08 -38.67 27.71
CA LYS A 527 21.65 -38.71 29.07
C LYS A 527 23.16 -38.92 29.06
N LYS A 528 23.67 -39.78 28.16
CA LYS A 528 25.10 -39.99 27.99
C LYS A 528 25.84 -38.77 27.47
N SER A 529 25.27 -38.08 26.45
CA SER A 529 25.83 -36.86 25.90
C SER A 529 25.85 -35.72 26.92
N VAL A 530 24.74 -35.47 27.59
CA VAL A 530 24.65 -34.40 28.62
C VAL A 530 25.64 -34.69 29.77
N GLY A 531 25.72 -35.94 30.21
CA GLY A 531 26.73 -36.33 31.21
C GLY A 531 28.18 -36.10 30.74
N GLY A 532 28.44 -36.22 29.44
CA GLY A 532 29.73 -35.87 28.83
C GLY A 532 30.01 -34.37 28.86
N PHE A 533 29.01 -33.53 28.51
CA PHE A 533 29.12 -32.07 28.54
C PHE A 533 29.29 -31.52 29.96
N ILE A 534 28.57 -32.07 30.93
CA ILE A 534 28.70 -31.69 32.36
C ILE A 534 30.11 -32.00 32.88
N LYS A 535 30.68 -33.15 32.49
CA LYS A 535 32.04 -33.53 32.90
C LYS A 535 33.15 -32.73 32.22
N ARG A 536 32.87 -32.12 31.07
CA ARG A 536 33.84 -31.36 30.26
C ARG A 536 33.27 -30.01 29.84
N PRO A 537 33.13 -29.03 30.75
CA PRO A 537 32.47 -27.76 30.46
C PRO A 537 33.15 -26.94 29.37
N TRP A 538 34.45 -27.15 29.11
CA TRP A 538 35.18 -26.50 28.03
C TRP A 538 34.62 -26.85 26.63
N ILE A 539 34.03 -28.04 26.42
CA ILE A 539 33.41 -28.47 25.17
C ILE A 539 32.16 -27.60 24.90
N SER A 540 31.35 -27.34 25.93
CA SER A 540 30.19 -26.47 25.84
C SER A 540 30.61 -25.04 25.50
N GLY A 541 31.69 -24.52 26.11
CA GLY A 541 32.26 -23.24 25.80
C GLY A 541 32.80 -23.13 24.36
N ALA A 542 33.49 -24.17 23.88
CA ALA A 542 33.99 -24.22 22.51
C ALA A 542 32.87 -24.24 21.46
N LEU A 543 31.80 -24.99 21.75
CA LEU A 543 30.62 -25.08 20.88
C LEU A 543 29.88 -23.75 20.81
N LEU A 544 29.73 -23.07 21.95
CA LEU A 544 29.14 -21.72 22.02
C LEU A 544 29.98 -20.70 21.24
N ALA A 545 31.27 -20.71 21.42
CA ALA A 545 32.21 -19.84 20.70
C ALA A 545 32.15 -20.10 19.18
N GLY A 546 32.14 -21.39 18.79
CA GLY A 546 31.98 -21.77 17.37
C GLY A 546 30.67 -21.28 16.78
N ALA A 547 29.55 -21.39 17.49
CA ALA A 547 28.25 -20.88 17.05
C ALA A 547 28.27 -19.36 16.92
N ALA A 548 28.91 -18.64 17.86
CA ALA A 548 29.04 -17.19 17.79
C ALA A 548 29.88 -16.73 16.57
N VAL A 549 30.97 -17.45 16.28
CA VAL A 549 31.80 -17.17 15.09
C VAL A 549 31.01 -17.39 13.80
N LEU A 550 30.29 -18.51 13.71
CA LEU A 550 29.40 -18.80 12.57
C LEU A 550 28.32 -17.71 12.39
N LEU A 551 27.69 -17.28 13.48
CA LEU A 551 26.71 -16.19 13.46
C LEU A 551 27.33 -14.90 12.87
N ILE A 552 28.51 -14.50 13.31
CA ILE A 552 29.18 -13.30 12.82
C ILE A 552 29.54 -13.43 11.32
N ILE A 553 29.99 -14.62 10.89
CA ILE A 553 30.32 -14.86 9.48
C ILE A 553 29.04 -14.73 8.61
N PHE A 554 27.95 -15.37 9.00
CA PHE A 554 26.70 -15.29 8.25
C PHE A 554 26.11 -13.90 8.27
N MET A 555 26.11 -13.20 9.40
CA MET A 555 25.62 -11.81 9.47
C MET A 555 26.36 -10.86 8.53
N ARG A 556 27.67 -11.07 8.30
CA ARG A 556 28.44 -10.26 7.37
C ARG A 556 28.21 -10.59 5.90
N GLY A 557 27.74 -11.80 5.61
CA GLY A 557 27.49 -12.29 4.26
C GLY A 557 26.07 -12.06 3.74
N LEU A 558 25.13 -11.74 4.62
CA LEU A 558 23.73 -11.55 4.24
C LEU A 558 23.49 -10.12 3.74
N PRO A 559 22.81 -9.95 2.60
CA PRO A 559 22.37 -8.63 2.15
C PRO A 559 21.35 -8.06 3.15
N SER A 560 21.50 -6.77 3.47
CA SER A 560 20.55 -6.06 4.32
C SER A 560 19.39 -5.55 3.47
N GLY A 561 18.16 -5.87 3.84
CA GLY A 561 16.93 -5.37 3.23
C GLY A 561 15.84 -5.23 4.28
N LEU A 562 14.95 -4.24 4.10
CA LEU A 562 13.83 -4.00 5.02
C LEU A 562 12.71 -5.03 4.79
N VAL A 563 12.44 -5.34 3.53
CA VAL A 563 11.44 -6.32 3.08
C VAL A 563 12.08 -7.20 2.02
N PRO A 564 11.85 -8.52 2.02
CA PRO A 564 12.26 -9.38 0.92
C PRO A 564 11.68 -8.87 -0.40
N GLN A 565 12.49 -8.82 -1.45
CA GLN A 565 11.99 -8.51 -2.78
C GLN A 565 11.19 -9.70 -3.28
N GLU A 566 9.93 -9.48 -3.56
CA GLU A 566 9.04 -10.45 -4.17
C GLU A 566 9.01 -10.23 -5.68
N ASP A 567 9.01 -11.33 -6.43
CA ASP A 567 8.82 -11.27 -7.89
C ASP A 567 7.33 -11.06 -8.18
N GLN A 568 7.00 -9.85 -8.60
CA GLN A 568 5.63 -9.47 -8.96
C GLN A 568 5.30 -9.83 -10.41
N ALA A 569 6.20 -10.52 -11.11
CA ALA A 569 6.09 -10.87 -12.53
C ALA A 569 5.86 -9.65 -13.45
N CYS A 570 6.12 -8.44 -12.96
CA CYS A 570 6.03 -7.19 -13.71
C CYS A 570 7.41 -6.75 -14.17
N SER A 571 7.61 -6.66 -15.48
CA SER A 571 8.83 -6.17 -16.08
C SER A 571 8.55 -4.85 -16.79
N LEU A 572 9.13 -3.76 -16.30
CA LEU A 572 9.12 -2.44 -16.94
C LEU A 572 10.47 -2.18 -17.62
N PRO A 573 10.69 -2.67 -18.83
CA PRO A 573 11.93 -2.41 -19.54
C PRO A 573 12.00 -0.93 -19.93
N ARG A 574 12.94 -0.20 -19.35
CA ARG A 574 13.21 1.19 -19.71
C ARG A 574 14.06 1.22 -20.96
N CYS A 575 13.46 1.48 -22.12
CA CYS A 575 14.18 1.73 -23.34
C CYS A 575 14.63 3.20 -23.40
N VAL A 576 15.92 3.46 -23.19
CA VAL A 576 16.49 4.79 -23.37
C VAL A 576 16.99 4.88 -24.81
N LEU A 577 16.21 5.52 -25.67
CA LEU A 577 16.64 5.81 -27.04
C LEU A 577 17.69 6.94 -27.03
N PRO A 578 18.75 6.85 -27.84
CA PRO A 578 19.70 7.95 -27.96
C PRO A 578 19.00 9.20 -28.52
N ARG A 579 19.44 10.39 -28.06
CA ARG A 579 18.84 11.71 -28.35
C ARG A 579 18.69 12.08 -29.85
N VAL A 580 19.11 11.22 -30.77
CA VAL A 580 19.16 11.47 -32.22
C VAL A 580 18.15 10.65 -33.01
N VAL A 581 17.21 9.95 -32.38
CA VAL A 581 16.09 9.33 -33.10
C VAL A 581 15.04 10.42 -33.29
N PRO A 582 14.85 10.97 -34.53
CA PRO A 582 13.71 11.84 -34.75
C PRO A 582 12.46 11.03 -34.46
N CYS A 583 11.60 11.52 -33.54
CA CYS A 583 10.24 11.03 -33.46
C CYS A 583 9.72 10.93 -34.89
N MET A 584 9.33 9.71 -35.31
CA MET A 584 8.71 9.59 -36.62
C MET A 584 7.50 10.52 -36.61
N ARG A 585 7.65 11.67 -37.26
CA ARG A 585 6.50 12.48 -37.63
C ARG A 585 5.57 11.55 -38.37
N HIS A 586 4.34 11.45 -37.92
CA HIS A 586 3.30 10.78 -38.65
C HIS A 586 3.39 11.23 -40.11
N LYS A 587 3.80 10.32 -40.97
CA LYS A 587 3.52 10.48 -42.39
C LYS A 587 2.02 10.35 -42.52
N ARG A 588 1.44 11.40 -43.11
CA ARG A 588 0.08 11.37 -43.63
C ARG A 588 -0.19 10.15 -44.50
#